data_0222c16fe1f1824a5760a07d9b257c7a
#
_entry.id   0222c16fe1f1824a5760a07d9b257c7a
#
_cell.length_a   1.000
_cell.length_b   1.000
_cell.length_c   1.000
_cell.angle_alpha   90.00
_cell.angle_beta   90.00
_cell.angle_gamma   90.00
#
_symmetry.space_group_name_H-M   'P 1'
#
loop_
_entity.id
_entity.type
_entity.pdbx_description
1 polymer ?
#
loop_
_entity_poly.entity_id
_entity_poly.type
_entity_poly.pdbx_seq_one_letter_code
_entity_poly.pdbx_strand_id
1 'polypeptide(L)'
;LIAIFLVLNIACGIFADYVTAFLCGYGADSEEMTAARQESAALADQIVGEGIVMVQNENDTLPLSKTEDARVNVFGWSSTQWVYGGSGSGQVQQPGDEAEPVGILEALESAGIEYNTELTDMYRSYLAERPYASTGALNSWNYQFSRLYEPSIDDTRYYSQSLLSNAEAYSDTAIVVIGRVSGESNDQPKVQYKGAFDRTAHDNGTDDKDTTRTYLEISTEEEALLEYVGAHYDKVVVLINALNTFELGFMETIEGLDACLIVGGTGWTGATAIPKVLYGDLSPSGHVVDTYAYALESYASYANSGGYEGENYYTNATDDLYPMTVTNGNVGDNTTPYEG
;
A
#
# COMPACT_ATOMS: atom_id res chain seq x y z
N LEU A 1 18.77 -48.03 26.10
CA LEU A 1 17.92 -47.35 25.15
C LEU A 1 16.76 -46.61 25.85
N ILE A 2 15.92 -47.31 26.64
CA ILE A 2 14.77 -46.71 27.32
C ILE A 2 15.22 -45.59 28.27
N ALA A 3 16.28 -45.75 29.05
CA ALA A 3 16.80 -44.73 29.94
C ALA A 3 17.30 -43.49 29.19
N ILE A 4 17.95 -43.66 28.03
CA ILE A 4 18.42 -42.57 27.20
C ILE A 4 17.21 -41.81 26.61
N PHE A 5 16.20 -42.55 26.15
CA PHE A 5 14.97 -41.95 25.62
C PHE A 5 14.22 -41.13 26.70
N LEU A 6 14.14 -41.67 27.90
CA LEU A 6 13.53 -40.94 29.03
C LEU A 6 14.28 -39.67 29.39
N VAL A 7 15.61 -39.71 29.44
CA VAL A 7 16.45 -38.56 29.72
C VAL A 7 16.29 -37.48 28.62
N LEU A 8 16.29 -37.91 27.35
CA LEU A 8 16.07 -37.00 26.25
C LEU A 8 14.69 -36.34 26.29
N ASN A 9 13.62 -37.10 26.59
CA ASN A 9 12.29 -36.55 26.71
C ASN A 9 12.17 -35.58 27.89
N ILE A 10 12.77 -35.88 29.03
CA ILE A 10 12.80 -34.95 30.21
C ILE A 10 13.60 -33.69 29.84
N ALA A 11 14.74 -33.84 29.19
CA ALA A 11 15.55 -32.69 28.74
C ALA A 11 14.78 -31.85 27.72
N CYS A 12 14.16 -32.47 26.71
CA CYS A 12 13.32 -31.77 25.75
C CYS A 12 12.14 -31.05 26.43
N GLY A 13 11.50 -31.67 27.43
CA GLY A 13 10.42 -31.04 28.19
C GLY A 13 10.90 -29.84 29.01
N ILE A 14 12.08 -29.94 29.67
CA ILE A 14 12.63 -28.83 30.44
C ILE A 14 13.10 -27.67 29.55
N PHE A 15 13.63 -27.96 28.39
CA PHE A 15 14.20 -26.97 27.47
C PHE A 15 13.28 -26.64 26.29
N ALA A 16 12.06 -27.19 26.24
CA ALA A 16 11.14 -27.03 25.13
C ALA A 16 10.88 -25.54 24.84
N ASP A 17 10.62 -24.75 25.87
CA ASP A 17 10.32 -23.33 25.73
C ASP A 17 11.54 -22.55 25.20
N TYR A 18 12.75 -22.88 25.68
CA TYR A 18 13.99 -22.27 25.19
C TYR A 18 14.30 -22.67 23.75
N VAL A 19 14.08 -23.93 23.42
CA VAL A 19 14.30 -24.43 22.05
C VAL A 19 13.26 -23.84 21.11
N THR A 20 12.01 -23.76 21.52
CA THR A 20 10.94 -23.15 20.73
C THR A 20 11.19 -21.67 20.55
N ALA A 21 11.53 -20.94 21.63
CA ALA A 21 11.88 -19.53 21.54
C ALA A 21 13.07 -19.28 20.59
N PHE A 22 14.10 -20.12 20.67
CA PHE A 22 15.28 -20.02 19.80
C PHE A 22 14.99 -20.36 18.34
N LEU A 23 14.20 -21.40 18.08
CA LEU A 23 13.92 -21.87 16.70
C LEU A 23 12.77 -21.09 16.05
N CYS A 24 11.81 -20.62 16.82
CA CYS A 24 10.62 -19.94 16.30
C CYS A 24 10.65 -18.42 16.51
N GLY A 25 11.65 -17.90 17.23
CA GLY A 25 11.74 -16.47 17.53
C GLY A 25 10.72 -15.97 18.54
N TYR A 26 9.95 -16.86 19.17
CA TYR A 26 8.96 -16.52 20.18
C TYR A 26 9.59 -16.71 21.58
N GLY A 27 9.96 -15.61 22.23
CA GLY A 27 10.26 -15.58 23.64
C GLY A 27 8.98 -15.44 24.47
N ALA A 28 8.97 -15.93 25.72
CA ALA A 28 7.94 -15.55 26.65
C ALA A 28 7.97 -14.02 26.85
N ASP A 29 6.80 -13.39 26.90
CA ASP A 29 6.69 -11.94 27.13
C ASP A 29 7.28 -11.59 28.49
N SER A 30 8.49 -11.05 28.49
CA SER A 30 9.11 -10.45 29.66
C SER A 30 8.84 -8.94 29.67
N GLU A 31 8.98 -8.31 30.84
CA GLU A 31 8.88 -6.85 30.96
C GLU A 31 9.90 -6.16 30.02
N GLU A 32 11.11 -6.73 29.89
CA GLU A 32 12.14 -6.20 28.99
C GLU A 32 11.74 -6.34 27.51
N MET A 33 11.11 -7.46 27.13
CA MET A 33 10.62 -7.64 25.76
C MET A 33 9.50 -6.65 25.45
N THR A 34 8.57 -6.43 26.37
CA THR A 34 7.49 -5.45 26.25
C THR A 34 8.07 -4.03 26.10
N ALA A 35 9.04 -3.67 26.92
CA ALA A 35 9.71 -2.38 26.82
C ALA A 35 10.43 -2.20 25.48
N ALA A 36 11.16 -3.23 25.01
CA ALA A 36 11.84 -3.20 23.72
C ALA A 36 10.86 -3.05 22.55
N ARG A 37 9.69 -3.70 22.61
CA ARG A 37 8.63 -3.53 21.60
C ARG A 37 8.08 -2.10 21.59
N GLN A 38 7.89 -1.49 22.76
CA GLN A 38 7.43 -0.09 22.87
C GLN A 38 8.46 0.88 22.31
N GLU A 39 9.74 0.68 22.60
CA GLU A 39 10.83 1.47 22.02
C GLU A 39 10.87 1.32 20.49
N SER A 40 10.72 0.09 19.99
CA SER A 40 10.67 -0.18 18.54
C SER A 40 9.47 0.49 17.86
N ALA A 41 8.31 0.47 18.47
CA ALA A 41 7.12 1.13 17.97
C ALA A 41 7.30 2.66 17.93
N ALA A 42 7.88 3.24 18.97
CA ALA A 42 8.19 4.68 19.03
C ALA A 42 9.23 5.07 17.96
N LEU A 43 10.22 4.22 17.73
CA LEU A 43 11.22 4.43 16.69
C LEU A 43 10.60 4.31 15.28
N ALA A 44 9.70 3.35 15.07
CA ALA A 44 8.97 3.20 13.79
C ALA A 44 8.13 4.45 13.50
N ASP A 45 7.43 4.97 14.49
CA ASP A 45 6.67 6.22 14.38
C ASP A 45 7.58 7.42 14.01
N GLN A 46 8.74 7.53 14.64
CA GLN A 46 9.71 8.56 14.30
C GLN A 46 10.23 8.40 12.87
N ILE A 47 10.62 7.18 12.45
CA ILE A 47 11.12 6.90 11.11
C ILE A 47 10.07 7.27 10.05
N VAL A 48 8.81 6.86 10.27
CA VAL A 48 7.73 7.20 9.33
C VAL A 48 7.52 8.71 9.29
N GLY A 49 7.47 9.37 10.44
CA GLY A 49 7.26 10.82 10.52
C GLY A 49 8.36 11.62 9.79
N GLU A 50 9.62 11.22 9.95
CA GLU A 50 10.76 11.83 9.24
C GLU A 50 10.80 11.44 7.75
N GLY A 51 10.20 10.28 7.39
CA GLY A 51 10.16 9.76 6.02
C GLY A 51 9.03 10.30 5.16
N ILE A 52 7.96 10.85 5.76
CA ILE A 52 6.83 11.40 4.99
C ILE A 52 7.31 12.57 4.12
N VAL A 53 6.96 12.51 2.84
CA VAL A 53 7.28 13.55 1.86
C VAL A 53 6.02 14.34 1.53
N MET A 54 6.06 15.65 1.72
CA MET A 54 5.01 16.55 1.22
C MET A 54 5.34 16.93 -0.22
N VAL A 55 4.51 16.48 -1.16
CA VAL A 55 4.67 16.74 -2.60
C VAL A 55 3.99 18.05 -2.98
N GLN A 56 2.80 18.25 -2.43
CA GLN A 56 1.96 19.41 -2.70
C GLN A 56 1.25 19.85 -1.43
N ASN A 57 1.09 21.18 -1.27
CA ASN A 57 0.24 21.78 -0.25
C ASN A 57 -0.20 23.15 -0.76
N GLU A 58 -1.34 23.19 -1.42
CA GLU A 58 -1.92 24.39 -1.97
C GLU A 58 -2.86 25.06 -0.95
N ASN A 59 -3.02 26.34 -1.06
CA ASN A 59 -3.91 27.15 -0.21
C ASN A 59 -3.65 27.00 1.30
N ASP A 60 -2.46 26.57 1.72
CA ASP A 60 -2.15 26.29 3.13
C ASP A 60 -3.14 25.27 3.76
N THR A 61 -3.61 24.30 2.97
CA THR A 61 -4.57 23.27 3.42
C THR A 61 -4.03 22.45 4.58
N LEU A 62 -2.74 22.10 4.54
CA LEU A 62 -2.05 21.51 5.68
C LEU A 62 -1.25 22.58 6.44
N PRO A 63 -1.25 22.55 7.78
CA PRO A 63 -1.89 21.55 8.63
C PRO A 63 -3.40 21.74 8.74
N LEU A 64 -4.14 20.62 8.85
CA LEU A 64 -5.55 20.62 9.20
C LEU A 64 -5.78 21.14 10.62
N SER A 65 -6.95 21.70 10.87
CA SER A 65 -7.34 22.21 12.18
C SER A 65 -7.89 21.10 13.07
N LYS A 66 -7.32 20.89 14.26
CA LYS A 66 -7.83 19.91 15.23
C LYS A 66 -9.25 20.21 15.75
N THR A 67 -9.79 21.38 15.47
CA THR A 67 -11.13 21.79 15.90
C THR A 67 -12.13 21.87 14.75
N GLU A 68 -11.72 22.38 13.59
CA GLU A 68 -12.58 22.49 12.40
C GLU A 68 -12.60 21.20 11.62
N ASP A 69 -11.43 20.55 11.47
CA ASP A 69 -11.25 19.28 10.76
C ASP A 69 -11.14 18.10 11.73
N ALA A 70 -11.81 18.16 12.90
CA ALA A 70 -11.84 17.07 13.89
C ALA A 70 -12.56 15.83 13.37
N ARG A 71 -13.28 15.96 12.26
CA ARG A 71 -13.95 14.88 11.52
C ARG A 71 -13.56 14.94 10.06
N VAL A 72 -13.29 13.77 9.48
CA VAL A 72 -12.87 13.64 8.08
C VAL A 72 -13.60 12.52 7.37
N ASN A 73 -13.76 12.63 6.06
CA ASN A 73 -14.11 11.50 5.22
C ASN A 73 -12.83 10.84 4.72
N VAL A 74 -12.74 9.51 4.81
CA VAL A 74 -11.58 8.76 4.31
C VAL A 74 -12.03 7.89 3.16
N PHE A 75 -11.56 8.21 1.97
CA PHE A 75 -11.84 7.53 0.73
C PHE A 75 -10.67 6.64 0.29
N GLY A 76 -10.95 5.80 -0.69
CA GLY A 76 -9.98 4.87 -1.27
C GLY A 76 -9.98 3.51 -0.58
N TRP A 77 -10.05 2.45 -1.36
CA TRP A 77 -10.08 1.06 -0.87
C TRP A 77 -8.92 0.74 0.08
N SER A 78 -7.76 1.33 -0.18
CA SER A 78 -6.54 1.15 0.61
C SER A 78 -6.63 1.75 2.02
N SER A 79 -7.61 2.62 2.30
CA SER A 79 -7.86 3.13 3.65
C SER A 79 -8.23 2.02 4.63
N THR A 80 -8.95 1.01 4.17
CA THR A 80 -9.36 -0.16 4.96
C THR A 80 -8.50 -1.39 4.72
N GLN A 81 -7.56 -1.31 3.80
CA GLN A 81 -6.60 -2.36 3.45
C GLN A 81 -5.20 -1.75 3.27
N TRP A 82 -4.68 -1.25 4.37
CA TRP A 82 -3.45 -0.47 4.43
C TRP A 82 -2.22 -1.26 3.98
N VAL A 83 -1.33 -0.62 3.23
CA VAL A 83 -0.05 -1.21 2.80
C VAL A 83 1.01 -0.95 3.88
N TYR A 84 1.23 -1.93 4.73
CA TYR A 84 2.21 -1.84 5.82
C TYR A 84 3.66 -1.96 5.33
N GLY A 85 3.89 -2.77 4.30
CA GLY A 85 5.22 -3.06 3.76
C GLY A 85 5.12 -3.89 2.48
N GLY A 86 6.25 -4.35 1.98
CA GLY A 86 6.33 -5.18 0.79
C GLY A 86 5.89 -6.62 1.02
N SER A 87 5.85 -7.41 -0.05
CA SER A 87 5.70 -8.86 0.00
C SER A 87 7.06 -9.58 0.05
N GLY A 88 7.05 -10.89 0.31
CA GLY A 88 8.29 -11.68 0.39
C GLY A 88 9.14 -11.32 1.61
N SER A 89 10.45 -11.19 1.43
CA SER A 89 11.38 -10.82 2.51
C SER A 89 11.17 -9.41 3.05
N GLY A 90 10.54 -8.54 2.27
CA GLY A 90 10.14 -7.19 2.68
C GLY A 90 8.81 -7.13 3.42
N GLN A 91 8.19 -8.28 3.70
CA GLN A 91 6.93 -8.33 4.42
C GLN A 91 7.13 -7.91 5.87
N VAL A 92 6.30 -6.97 6.31
CA VAL A 92 6.26 -6.58 7.71
C VAL A 92 5.62 -7.69 8.54
N GLN A 93 6.35 -8.17 9.53
CA GLN A 93 5.86 -9.20 10.44
C GLN A 93 5.21 -8.57 11.67
N GLN A 94 4.16 -9.22 12.13
CA GLN A 94 3.51 -8.85 13.39
C GLN A 94 4.51 -8.95 14.54
N PRO A 95 4.66 -7.89 15.35
CA PRO A 95 5.67 -7.87 16.44
C PRO A 95 5.29 -8.69 17.66
N GLY A 96 4.36 -9.61 17.55
CA GLY A 96 3.86 -10.49 18.60
C GLY A 96 2.38 -10.82 18.39
N ASP A 97 1.86 -11.78 19.14
CA ASP A 97 0.50 -12.30 18.95
C ASP A 97 -0.61 -11.29 19.30
N GLU A 98 -0.31 -10.22 20.04
CA GLU A 98 -1.29 -9.28 20.59
C GLU A 98 -1.20 -7.88 19.96
N ALA A 99 -0.24 -7.61 19.08
CA ALA A 99 -0.11 -6.29 18.47
C ALA A 99 -1.00 -6.17 17.25
N GLU A 100 -2.03 -5.35 17.35
CA GLU A 100 -2.88 -5.00 16.20
C GLU A 100 -2.14 -4.07 15.25
N PRO A 101 -2.32 -4.23 13.94
CA PRO A 101 -1.74 -3.34 12.95
C PRO A 101 -2.39 -1.97 13.03
N VAL A 102 -1.60 -0.93 12.80
CA VAL A 102 -2.08 0.45 12.77
C VAL A 102 -2.05 0.95 11.34
N GLY A 103 -3.21 1.06 10.73
CA GLY A 103 -3.40 1.78 9.46
C GLY A 103 -3.82 3.22 9.69
N ILE A 104 -4.27 3.89 8.63
CA ILE A 104 -4.68 5.30 8.73
C ILE A 104 -5.90 5.47 9.64
N LEU A 105 -6.87 4.56 9.62
CA LEU A 105 -8.10 4.68 10.40
C LEU A 105 -7.81 4.58 11.89
N GLU A 106 -7.05 3.59 12.31
CA GLU A 106 -6.61 3.40 13.69
C GLU A 106 -5.70 4.54 14.16
N ALA A 107 -4.89 5.09 13.25
CA ALA A 107 -4.03 6.24 13.54
C ALA A 107 -4.85 7.51 13.79
N LEU A 108 -5.86 7.80 12.97
CA LEU A 108 -6.78 8.93 13.15
C LEU A 108 -7.54 8.80 14.48
N GLU A 109 -8.09 7.62 14.77
CA GLU A 109 -8.81 7.35 16.01
C GLU A 109 -7.91 7.58 17.24
N SER A 110 -6.66 7.08 17.21
CA SER A 110 -5.69 7.29 18.30
C SER A 110 -5.28 8.75 18.45
N ALA A 111 -5.36 9.56 17.42
CA ALA A 111 -5.14 11.00 17.46
C ALA A 111 -6.38 11.79 17.90
N GLY A 112 -7.52 11.11 18.15
CA GLY A 112 -8.79 11.74 18.53
C GLY A 112 -9.52 12.40 17.36
N ILE A 113 -9.22 11.98 16.12
CA ILE A 113 -9.89 12.46 14.92
C ILE A 113 -10.96 11.44 14.52
N GLU A 114 -12.17 11.91 14.35
CA GLU A 114 -13.30 11.08 13.93
C GLU A 114 -13.30 10.92 12.40
N TYR A 115 -13.59 9.72 11.92
CA TYR A 115 -13.79 9.49 10.50
C TYR A 115 -15.18 8.90 10.21
N ASN A 116 -15.65 9.07 9.00
CA ASN A 116 -16.95 8.59 8.56
C ASN A 116 -16.98 7.06 8.45
N THR A 117 -17.58 6.41 9.44
CA THR A 117 -17.64 4.93 9.51
C THR A 117 -18.57 4.33 8.46
N GLU A 118 -19.63 5.06 8.03
CA GLU A 118 -20.53 4.57 6.98
C GLU A 118 -19.78 4.39 5.65
N LEU A 119 -18.88 5.32 5.34
CA LEU A 119 -18.03 5.25 4.15
C LEU A 119 -17.01 4.11 4.25
N THR A 120 -16.31 3.98 5.37
CA THR A 120 -15.33 2.90 5.55
C THR A 120 -15.96 1.52 5.63
N ASP A 121 -17.19 1.40 6.15
CA ASP A 121 -17.93 0.14 6.18
C ASP A 121 -18.39 -0.29 4.77
N MET A 122 -18.68 0.67 3.89
CA MET A 122 -18.89 0.39 2.47
C MET A 122 -17.65 -0.27 1.86
N TYR A 123 -16.46 0.31 2.07
CA TYR A 123 -15.20 -0.27 1.58
C TYR A 123 -14.92 -1.65 2.16
N ARG A 124 -15.11 -1.84 3.47
CA ARG A 124 -14.95 -3.16 4.11
C ARG A 124 -15.89 -4.20 3.50
N SER A 125 -17.14 -3.83 3.25
CA SER A 125 -18.12 -4.72 2.62
C SER A 125 -17.75 -5.06 1.18
N TYR A 126 -17.32 -4.07 0.42
CA TYR A 126 -16.86 -4.25 -0.95
C TYR A 126 -15.66 -5.19 -1.04
N LEU A 127 -14.67 -5.00 -0.16
CA LEU A 127 -13.45 -5.80 -0.13
C LEU A 127 -13.67 -7.21 0.42
N ALA A 128 -14.66 -7.42 1.28
CA ALA A 128 -15.01 -8.76 1.78
C ALA A 128 -15.44 -9.72 0.66
N GLU A 129 -16.03 -9.21 -0.40
CA GLU A 129 -16.36 -9.97 -1.61
C GLU A 129 -15.15 -10.15 -2.55
N ARG A 130 -14.07 -9.41 -2.32
CA ARG A 130 -12.85 -9.35 -3.14
C ARG A 130 -11.61 -9.53 -2.29
N PRO A 131 -11.44 -10.72 -1.69
CA PRO A 131 -10.35 -10.91 -0.74
C PRO A 131 -9.02 -10.64 -1.41
N TYR A 132 -8.29 -9.71 -0.83
CA TYR A 132 -6.92 -9.45 -1.21
C TYR A 132 -6.08 -10.69 -0.92
N ALA A 133 -5.33 -11.12 -1.88
CA ALA A 133 -4.42 -12.23 -1.67
C ALA A 133 -3.16 -11.75 -0.98
N SER A 134 -3.27 -11.48 0.32
CA SER A 134 -2.13 -11.18 1.16
C SER A 134 -1.39 -12.45 1.50
N THR A 135 -0.70 -13.10 0.69
CA THR A 135 0.15 -14.17 1.19
C THR A 135 1.39 -14.24 0.35
N GLY A 136 2.44 -13.75 0.93
CA GLY A 136 3.79 -14.04 0.60
C GLY A 136 4.12 -15.52 0.62
N ALA A 137 3.41 -16.33 -0.13
CA ALA A 137 3.98 -17.58 -0.54
C ALA A 137 4.99 -17.23 -1.62
N LEU A 138 6.26 -17.45 -1.35
CA LEU A 138 7.40 -17.36 -2.27
C LEU A 138 7.19 -18.09 -3.63
N ASN A 139 6.06 -18.73 -3.80
CA ASN A 139 5.69 -19.53 -4.98
C ASN A 139 4.47 -18.98 -5.72
N SER A 140 3.89 -17.89 -5.29
CA SER A 140 2.77 -17.31 -6.01
C SER A 140 3.28 -16.24 -6.98
N TRP A 141 3.68 -16.64 -8.14
CA TRP A 141 3.79 -15.83 -9.34
C TRP A 141 2.41 -15.29 -9.73
N ASN A 142 1.75 -14.61 -8.80
CA ASN A 142 0.36 -14.29 -8.93
C ASN A 142 0.19 -12.77 -8.97
N TYR A 143 -0.37 -12.29 -10.05
CA TYR A 143 -0.92 -10.96 -10.23
C TYR A 143 -1.91 -10.49 -9.14
N GLN A 144 -2.13 -11.31 -8.13
CA GLN A 144 -3.02 -11.04 -7.01
C GLN A 144 -2.63 -9.79 -6.24
N PHE A 145 -1.32 -9.54 -6.10
CA PHE A 145 -0.80 -8.36 -5.39
C PHE A 145 -0.99 -7.05 -6.14
N SER A 146 -1.10 -7.14 -7.46
CA SER A 146 -1.18 -5.98 -8.35
C SER A 146 -2.62 -5.65 -8.74
N ARG A 147 -3.62 -6.19 -8.05
CA ARG A 147 -5.01 -5.85 -8.32
C ARG A 147 -5.41 -4.56 -7.65
N LEU A 148 -6.17 -3.77 -8.38
CA LEU A 148 -6.77 -2.54 -7.92
C LEU A 148 -8.24 -2.80 -7.57
N TYR A 149 -8.68 -2.26 -6.46
CA TYR A 149 -9.99 -2.57 -5.88
C TYR A 149 -10.85 -1.33 -5.65
N GLU A 150 -10.54 -0.20 -6.31
CA GLU A 150 -11.42 0.96 -6.17
C GLU A 150 -12.77 0.68 -6.85
N PRO A 151 -13.90 0.79 -6.14
CA PRO A 151 -15.21 0.71 -6.79
C PRO A 151 -15.46 1.96 -7.64
N SER A 152 -16.12 1.80 -8.77
CA SER A 152 -16.53 2.96 -9.56
C SER A 152 -17.46 3.86 -8.75
N ILE A 153 -17.19 5.17 -8.75
CA ILE A 153 -18.03 6.18 -8.09
C ILE A 153 -19.47 6.19 -8.64
N ASP A 154 -19.66 5.72 -9.87
CA ASP A 154 -20.97 5.58 -10.52
C ASP A 154 -21.70 4.30 -10.12
N ASP A 155 -21.05 3.38 -9.42
CA ASP A 155 -21.70 2.15 -8.97
C ASP A 155 -22.53 2.41 -7.71
N THR A 156 -23.82 2.69 -7.93
CA THR A 156 -24.76 3.04 -6.86
C THR A 156 -25.04 1.92 -5.85
N ARG A 157 -24.52 0.70 -6.08
CA ARG A 157 -24.58 -0.40 -5.09
C ARG A 157 -23.65 -0.11 -3.93
N TYR A 158 -22.53 0.59 -4.18
CA TYR A 158 -21.54 0.98 -3.21
C TYR A 158 -21.64 2.47 -2.92
N TYR A 159 -21.43 3.32 -3.90
CA TYR A 159 -21.60 4.76 -3.78
C TYR A 159 -23.05 5.20 -4.00
N SER A 160 -23.93 4.80 -3.08
CA SER A 160 -25.33 5.25 -3.14
C SER A 160 -25.43 6.76 -2.93
N GLN A 161 -26.44 7.38 -3.54
CA GLN A 161 -26.68 8.82 -3.37
C GLN A 161 -26.80 9.23 -1.89
N SER A 162 -27.39 8.35 -1.05
CA SER A 162 -27.49 8.61 0.39
C SER A 162 -26.12 8.59 1.09
N LEU A 163 -25.25 7.63 0.74
CA LEU A 163 -23.91 7.55 1.30
C LEU A 163 -23.10 8.81 0.96
N LEU A 164 -23.12 9.20 -0.31
CA LEU A 164 -22.38 10.38 -0.76
C LEU A 164 -22.91 11.67 -0.09
N SER A 165 -24.23 11.86 -0.07
CA SER A 165 -24.82 13.02 0.60
C SER A 165 -24.56 13.06 2.13
N ASN A 166 -24.53 11.88 2.77
CA ASN A 166 -24.19 11.78 4.19
C ASN A 166 -22.70 12.09 4.41
N ALA A 167 -21.82 11.66 3.51
CA ALA A 167 -20.40 11.96 3.58
C ALA A 167 -20.14 13.47 3.43
N GLU A 168 -20.74 14.11 2.44
CA GLU A 168 -20.66 15.58 2.26
C GLU A 168 -21.19 16.34 3.50
N ALA A 169 -22.27 15.86 4.10
CA ALA A 169 -22.82 16.47 5.33
C ALA A 169 -21.98 16.17 6.60
N TYR A 170 -21.15 15.14 6.57
CA TYR A 170 -20.33 14.72 7.71
C TYR A 170 -19.13 15.64 7.92
N SER A 171 -18.40 15.99 6.85
CA SER A 171 -17.22 16.85 6.89
C SER A 171 -16.91 17.42 5.52
N ASP A 172 -16.42 18.66 5.49
CA ASP A 172 -15.92 19.33 4.28
C ASP A 172 -14.48 18.92 3.94
N THR A 173 -13.86 18.04 4.76
CA THR A 173 -12.49 17.54 4.59
C THR A 173 -12.50 16.08 4.16
N ALA A 174 -11.81 15.80 3.07
CA ALA A 174 -11.61 14.46 2.54
C ALA A 174 -10.12 14.07 2.52
N ILE A 175 -9.84 12.84 2.94
CA ILE A 175 -8.55 12.18 2.80
C ILE A 175 -8.74 11.04 1.80
N VAL A 176 -7.98 11.00 0.71
CA VAL A 176 -8.05 9.92 -0.28
C VAL A 176 -6.78 9.10 -0.22
N VAL A 177 -6.90 7.80 0.00
CA VAL A 177 -5.76 6.89 0.09
C VAL A 177 -5.59 6.11 -1.20
N ILE A 178 -4.46 6.31 -1.86
CA ILE A 178 -4.06 5.56 -3.05
C ILE A 178 -2.99 4.55 -2.64
N GLY A 179 -3.33 3.26 -2.73
CA GLY A 179 -2.45 2.18 -2.31
C GLY A 179 -1.89 1.37 -3.47
N ARG A 180 -0.59 1.02 -3.38
CA ARG A 180 0.05 0.08 -4.30
C ARG A 180 0.94 -0.86 -3.52
N VAL A 181 0.79 -2.14 -3.79
CA VAL A 181 1.60 -3.19 -3.19
C VAL A 181 2.76 -3.53 -4.11
N SER A 182 3.91 -3.75 -3.53
CA SER A 182 5.09 -4.27 -4.21
C SER A 182 5.83 -5.24 -3.30
N GLY A 183 6.82 -5.93 -3.83
CA GLY A 183 7.63 -6.83 -3.02
C GLY A 183 8.58 -7.67 -3.84
N GLU A 184 9.33 -8.47 -3.10
CA GLU A 184 10.35 -9.34 -3.63
C GLU A 184 9.79 -10.31 -4.69
N SER A 185 10.53 -10.50 -5.77
CA SER A 185 10.19 -11.41 -6.87
C SER A 185 8.88 -11.09 -7.61
N ASN A 186 8.40 -9.85 -7.49
CA ASN A 186 7.20 -9.37 -8.16
C ASN A 186 7.51 -8.05 -8.86
N ASP A 187 7.79 -8.11 -10.15
CA ASP A 187 7.84 -6.91 -10.97
C ASP A 187 6.44 -6.31 -11.12
N GLN A 188 6.40 -5.01 -11.26
CA GLN A 188 5.13 -4.32 -11.43
C GLN A 188 4.59 -4.58 -12.85
N PRO A 189 3.30 -4.89 -12.99
CA PRO A 189 2.71 -5.10 -14.30
C PRO A 189 2.63 -3.79 -15.09
N LYS A 190 2.74 -3.91 -16.40
CA LYS A 190 2.56 -2.79 -17.34
C LYS A 190 1.08 -2.49 -17.66
N VAL A 191 0.18 -3.20 -17.00
CA VAL A 191 -1.26 -3.04 -17.13
C VAL A 191 -1.90 -3.04 -15.76
N GLN A 192 -3.13 -2.58 -15.64
CA GLN A 192 -3.87 -2.64 -14.40
C GLN A 192 -4.81 -3.85 -14.40
N TYR A 193 -4.70 -4.67 -13.37
CA TYR A 193 -5.64 -5.75 -13.10
C TYR A 193 -6.71 -5.26 -12.13
N LYS A 194 -7.98 -5.47 -12.49
CA LYS A 194 -9.15 -5.01 -11.73
C LYS A 194 -10.00 -6.19 -11.28
N GLY A 195 -10.88 -5.94 -10.34
CA GLY A 195 -11.89 -6.90 -9.94
C GLY A 195 -11.42 -8.07 -9.05
N ALA A 196 -12.34 -9.00 -8.81
CA ALA A 196 -12.11 -10.15 -7.95
C ALA A 196 -11.20 -11.17 -8.63
N PHE A 197 -10.33 -11.79 -7.83
CA PHE A 197 -9.50 -12.89 -8.30
C PHE A 197 -10.24 -14.22 -8.12
N ASP A 198 -10.39 -14.98 -9.19
CA ASP A 198 -10.87 -16.36 -9.11
C ASP A 198 -9.69 -17.32 -8.95
N ARG A 199 -9.54 -17.88 -7.74
CA ARG A 199 -8.49 -18.86 -7.45
C ARG A 199 -8.68 -20.18 -8.18
N THR A 200 -9.88 -20.45 -8.69
CA THR A 200 -10.21 -21.71 -9.38
C THR A 200 -9.91 -21.67 -10.86
N ALA A 201 -9.89 -20.48 -11.44
CA ALA A 201 -9.47 -20.27 -12.81
C ALA A 201 -7.95 -20.17 -12.85
N HIS A 202 -7.29 -21.06 -13.57
CA HIS A 202 -5.87 -20.91 -13.92
C HIS A 202 -5.64 -19.72 -14.86
N ASP A 203 -6.70 -19.17 -15.41
CA ASP A 203 -6.71 -17.93 -16.11
C ASP A 203 -6.79 -16.79 -15.09
N ASN A 204 -5.72 -16.05 -14.98
CA ASN A 204 -5.53 -15.00 -13.98
C ASN A 204 -6.41 -13.76 -14.21
N GLY A 205 -7.66 -13.96 -14.65
CA GLY A 205 -8.61 -12.88 -14.86
C GLY A 205 -8.15 -11.93 -15.95
N THR A 206 -7.73 -12.49 -17.07
CA THR A 206 -7.31 -11.73 -18.26
C THR A 206 -8.41 -10.82 -18.77
N ASP A 207 -9.66 -11.06 -18.39
CA ASP A 207 -10.82 -10.36 -18.91
C ASP A 207 -11.08 -9.01 -18.20
N ASP A 208 -10.46 -8.77 -17.05
CA ASP A 208 -10.67 -7.54 -16.28
C ASP A 208 -9.35 -6.78 -16.08
N LYS A 209 -8.79 -6.30 -17.18
CA LYS A 209 -7.56 -5.51 -17.18
C LYS A 209 -7.69 -4.25 -18.03
N ASP A 210 -7.11 -3.18 -17.53
CA ASP A 210 -6.88 -1.98 -18.31
C ASP A 210 -5.47 -2.02 -18.91
N THR A 211 -5.39 -2.08 -20.23
CA THR A 211 -4.12 -2.11 -21.00
C THR A 211 -3.65 -0.72 -21.39
N THR A 212 -4.39 0.32 -21.03
CA THR A 212 -4.08 1.71 -21.37
C THR A 212 -3.36 2.43 -20.23
N ARG A 213 -3.30 1.80 -19.04
CA ARG A 213 -2.67 2.36 -17.85
C ARG A 213 -1.72 1.36 -17.21
N THR A 214 -0.64 1.87 -16.66
CA THR A 214 0.30 1.06 -15.86
C THR A 214 -0.19 0.90 -14.43
N TYR A 215 0.32 -0.09 -13.73
CA TYR A 215 0.00 -0.30 -12.31
C TYR A 215 0.38 0.90 -11.41
N LEU A 216 1.37 1.67 -11.83
CA LEU A 216 1.89 2.81 -11.07
C LEU A 216 1.24 4.16 -11.44
N GLU A 217 0.18 4.12 -12.22
CA GLU A 217 -0.75 5.24 -12.45
C GLU A 217 -2.02 5.08 -11.59
N ILE A 218 -2.78 6.14 -11.42
CA ILE A 218 -4.15 6.04 -10.89
C ILE A 218 -5.03 5.25 -11.87
N SER A 219 -5.94 4.43 -11.35
CA SER A 219 -6.92 3.73 -12.18
C SER A 219 -8.02 4.67 -12.65
N THR A 220 -8.80 4.24 -13.63
CA THR A 220 -9.98 4.99 -14.09
C THR A 220 -10.97 5.25 -12.94
N GLU A 221 -11.13 4.28 -12.05
CA GLU A 221 -12.01 4.40 -10.89
C GLU A 221 -11.42 5.35 -9.83
N GLU A 222 -10.10 5.29 -9.60
CA GLU A 222 -9.41 6.24 -8.70
C GLU A 222 -9.44 7.66 -9.26
N GLU A 223 -9.27 7.84 -10.58
CA GLU A 223 -9.39 9.15 -11.22
C GLU A 223 -10.79 9.74 -11.04
N ALA A 224 -11.83 8.97 -11.37
CA ALA A 224 -13.22 9.41 -11.21
C ALA A 224 -13.57 9.71 -9.74
N LEU A 225 -13.02 8.95 -8.78
CA LEU A 225 -13.15 9.24 -7.36
C LEU A 225 -12.49 10.57 -6.99
N LEU A 226 -11.26 10.80 -7.44
CA LEU A 226 -10.50 12.03 -7.17
C LEU A 226 -11.19 13.26 -7.79
N GLU A 227 -11.71 13.15 -9.02
CA GLU A 227 -12.52 14.19 -9.64
C GLU A 227 -13.78 14.50 -8.83
N TYR A 228 -14.48 13.46 -8.36
CA TYR A 228 -15.65 13.64 -7.51
C TYR A 228 -15.29 14.34 -6.21
N VAL A 229 -14.26 13.86 -5.51
CA VAL A 229 -13.85 14.42 -4.22
C VAL A 229 -13.36 15.85 -4.38
N GLY A 230 -12.55 16.14 -5.39
CA GLY A 230 -12.09 17.52 -5.68
C GLY A 230 -13.22 18.50 -6.00
N ALA A 231 -14.34 18.00 -6.54
CA ALA A 231 -15.50 18.85 -6.86
C ALA A 231 -16.46 19.07 -5.68
N HIS A 232 -16.41 18.22 -4.62
CA HIS A 232 -17.43 18.21 -3.56
C HIS A 232 -16.89 18.53 -2.16
N TYR A 233 -15.58 18.65 -1.99
CA TYR A 233 -14.95 18.90 -0.69
C TYR A 233 -14.08 20.15 -0.73
N ASP A 234 -14.08 20.91 0.35
CA ASP A 234 -13.33 22.17 0.47
C ASP A 234 -11.83 21.93 0.72
N LYS A 235 -11.48 20.77 1.31
CA LYS A 235 -10.11 20.36 1.60
C LYS A 235 -9.91 18.91 1.20
N VAL A 236 -8.99 18.66 0.30
CA VAL A 236 -8.67 17.33 -0.18
C VAL A 236 -7.19 17.01 0.01
N VAL A 237 -6.91 15.97 0.79
CA VAL A 237 -5.57 15.47 1.04
C VAL A 237 -5.41 14.08 0.45
N VAL A 238 -4.47 13.91 -0.46
CA VAL A 238 -4.14 12.60 -1.06
C VAL A 238 -2.96 11.99 -0.33
N LEU A 239 -3.12 10.73 0.11
CA LEU A 239 -2.06 9.93 0.72
C LEU A 239 -1.63 8.83 -0.24
N ILE A 240 -0.36 8.83 -0.63
CA ILE A 240 0.24 7.77 -1.46
C ILE A 240 0.86 6.73 -0.54
N ASN A 241 0.15 5.63 -0.35
CA ASN A 241 0.58 4.47 0.43
C ASN A 241 1.16 3.41 -0.50
N ALA A 242 2.31 3.72 -1.08
CA ALA A 242 3.01 2.88 -2.04
C ALA A 242 4.52 2.84 -1.74
N LEU A 243 5.15 1.69 -2.01
CA LEU A 243 6.59 1.49 -1.82
C LEU A 243 7.40 1.77 -3.09
N ASN A 244 6.71 2.10 -4.18
CA ASN A 244 7.29 2.37 -5.48
C ASN A 244 7.17 3.86 -5.80
N THR A 245 7.93 4.30 -6.80
CA THR A 245 7.60 5.54 -7.51
C THR A 245 6.19 5.45 -8.08
N PHE A 246 5.52 6.57 -8.18
CA PHE A 246 4.15 6.65 -8.65
C PHE A 246 3.99 7.86 -9.58
N GLU A 247 3.14 7.78 -10.58
CA GLU A 247 2.86 8.92 -11.43
C GLU A 247 1.94 9.89 -10.70
N LEU A 248 2.45 11.08 -10.40
CA LEU A 248 1.73 12.10 -9.62
C LEU A 248 1.16 13.23 -10.47
N GLY A 249 1.22 13.13 -11.79
CA GLY A 249 0.72 14.17 -12.71
C GLY A 249 -0.76 14.50 -12.52
N PHE A 250 -1.55 13.58 -12.00
CA PHE A 250 -2.97 13.80 -11.69
C PHE A 250 -3.18 14.90 -10.64
N MET A 251 -2.23 15.14 -9.75
CA MET A 251 -2.30 16.23 -8.77
C MET A 251 -2.32 17.62 -9.42
N GLU A 252 -1.76 17.75 -10.63
CA GLU A 252 -1.76 19.02 -11.39
C GLU A 252 -2.95 19.12 -12.35
N THR A 253 -3.58 18.00 -12.71
CA THR A 253 -4.61 17.95 -13.76
C THR A 253 -6.03 17.84 -13.20
N ILE A 254 -6.21 17.28 -12.01
CA ILE A 254 -7.51 17.18 -11.34
C ILE A 254 -7.68 18.38 -10.42
N GLU A 255 -8.72 19.18 -10.67
CA GLU A 255 -9.01 20.36 -9.87
C GLU A 255 -9.50 19.97 -8.45
N GLY A 256 -9.16 20.79 -7.46
CA GLY A 256 -9.62 20.63 -6.08
C GLY A 256 -8.83 19.60 -5.25
N LEU A 257 -7.68 19.12 -5.74
CA LEU A 257 -6.75 18.34 -4.93
C LEU A 257 -5.71 19.29 -4.29
N ASP A 258 -5.82 19.52 -2.98
CA ASP A 258 -5.05 20.58 -2.31
C ASP A 258 -3.69 20.13 -1.81
N ALA A 259 -3.59 18.93 -1.23
CA ALA A 259 -2.35 18.44 -0.66
C ALA A 259 -2.08 16.97 -1.02
N CYS A 260 -0.79 16.62 -1.15
CA CYS A 260 -0.35 15.25 -1.40
C CYS A 260 0.83 14.90 -0.51
N LEU A 261 0.70 13.79 0.20
CA LEU A 261 1.75 13.20 1.02
C LEU A 261 2.12 11.80 0.51
N ILE A 262 3.40 11.54 0.29
CA ILE A 262 3.91 10.18 0.10
C ILE A 262 4.23 9.64 1.50
N VAL A 263 3.47 8.63 1.91
CA VAL A 263 3.62 8.02 3.24
C VAL A 263 4.35 6.67 3.20
N GLY A 264 4.48 6.08 2.00
CA GLY A 264 5.20 4.81 1.83
C GLY A 264 4.54 3.63 2.55
N GLY A 265 5.32 2.62 2.87
CA GLY A 265 4.94 1.53 3.77
C GLY A 265 5.33 1.89 5.21
N THR A 266 4.36 1.89 6.11
CA THR A 266 4.53 2.44 7.46
C THR A 266 5.05 1.44 8.49
N GLY A 267 5.27 0.20 8.10
CA GLY A 267 5.48 -0.85 9.09
C GLY A 267 4.19 -1.13 9.88
N TRP A 268 4.32 -1.92 10.95
CA TRP A 268 3.16 -2.39 11.71
C TRP A 268 2.46 -1.30 12.51
N THR A 269 3.19 -0.31 13.02
CA THR A 269 2.70 0.71 13.95
C THR A 269 2.93 2.15 13.50
N GLY A 270 3.80 2.39 12.52
CA GLY A 270 4.29 3.74 12.20
C GLY A 270 3.27 4.67 11.55
N ALA A 271 2.10 4.17 11.14
CA ALA A 271 1.06 5.03 10.59
C ALA A 271 0.55 6.09 11.60
N THR A 272 0.82 5.90 12.91
CA THR A 272 0.54 6.90 13.96
C THR A 272 1.25 8.24 13.75
N ALA A 273 2.29 8.28 12.92
CA ALA A 273 2.95 9.53 12.52
C ALA A 273 2.12 10.38 11.53
N ILE A 274 1.25 9.75 10.74
CA ILE A 274 0.51 10.45 9.67
C ILE A 274 -0.40 11.55 10.23
N PRO A 275 -1.27 11.30 11.23
CA PRO A 275 -2.07 12.37 11.82
C PRO A 275 -1.23 13.51 12.42
N LYS A 276 -0.03 13.22 12.95
CA LYS A 276 0.86 14.27 13.46
C LYS A 276 1.31 15.22 12.38
N VAL A 277 1.56 14.70 11.16
CA VAL A 277 1.88 15.52 9.99
C VAL A 277 0.64 16.25 9.51
N LEU A 278 -0.49 15.57 9.35
CA LEU A 278 -1.73 16.15 8.87
C LEU A 278 -2.19 17.36 9.74
N TYR A 279 -2.00 17.27 11.06
CA TYR A 279 -2.46 18.29 12.01
C TYR A 279 -1.34 19.16 12.57
N GLY A 280 -0.14 19.13 12.01
CA GLY A 280 0.94 20.04 12.30
C GLY A 280 1.70 19.81 13.60
N ASP A 281 1.53 18.65 14.24
CA ASP A 281 2.36 18.24 15.40
C ASP A 281 3.77 17.87 14.95
N LEU A 282 3.93 17.48 13.68
CA LEU A 282 5.19 17.14 13.06
C LEU A 282 5.26 17.75 11.65
N SER A 283 6.37 18.40 11.32
CA SER A 283 6.61 18.90 9.98
C SER A 283 7.21 17.78 9.12
N PRO A 284 6.64 17.47 7.95
CA PRO A 284 7.21 16.46 7.05
C PRO A 284 8.59 16.93 6.56
N SER A 285 9.56 16.04 6.64
CA SER A 285 10.95 16.34 6.29
C SER A 285 11.58 15.33 5.34
N GLY A 286 10.79 14.33 4.91
CA GLY A 286 11.21 13.31 3.97
C GLY A 286 11.52 13.88 2.58
N HIS A 287 12.35 13.15 1.84
CA HIS A 287 12.69 13.46 0.46
C HIS A 287 12.58 12.18 -0.37
N VAL A 288 12.08 12.31 -1.58
CA VAL A 288 12.09 11.20 -2.53
C VAL A 288 13.53 10.91 -2.97
N VAL A 289 13.85 9.61 -3.12
CA VAL A 289 15.19 9.15 -3.53
C VAL A 289 15.34 9.05 -5.03
N ASP A 290 14.22 9.04 -5.74
CA ASP A 290 14.11 8.95 -7.20
C ASP A 290 13.36 10.15 -7.78
N THR A 291 13.54 10.38 -9.08
CA THR A 291 12.68 11.31 -9.81
C THR A 291 11.32 10.64 -10.04
N TYR A 292 10.24 11.32 -9.69
CA TYR A 292 8.88 10.90 -10.03
C TYR A 292 8.53 11.47 -11.40
N ALA A 293 8.37 10.60 -12.39
CA ALA A 293 8.06 11.01 -13.75
C ALA A 293 6.54 11.26 -13.90
N TYR A 294 6.18 12.14 -14.83
CA TYR A 294 4.79 12.29 -15.27
C TYR A 294 4.29 11.08 -16.06
N ALA A 295 5.22 10.37 -16.73
CA ALA A 295 4.97 9.12 -17.42
C ALA A 295 6.18 8.21 -17.23
N LEU A 296 5.98 7.05 -16.61
CA LEU A 296 7.04 6.06 -16.35
C LEU A 296 7.68 5.53 -17.63
N GLU A 297 6.95 5.53 -18.73
CA GLU A 297 7.42 5.17 -20.05
C GLU A 297 8.59 6.05 -20.54
N SER A 298 8.75 7.25 -19.94
CA SER A 298 9.89 8.13 -20.24
C SER A 298 11.21 7.61 -19.67
N TYR A 299 11.18 6.64 -18.75
CA TYR A 299 12.40 6.02 -18.23
C TYR A 299 12.95 4.97 -19.19
N ALA A 300 14.25 5.05 -19.48
CA ALA A 300 14.92 4.06 -20.32
C ALA A 300 14.79 2.61 -19.78
N SER A 301 14.69 2.45 -18.47
CA SER A 301 14.49 1.15 -17.83
C SER A 301 13.08 0.59 -17.97
N TYR A 302 12.08 1.42 -18.28
CA TYR A 302 10.69 0.98 -18.35
C TYR A 302 10.47 -0.11 -19.42
N ALA A 303 11.01 0.07 -20.62
CA ALA A 303 10.91 -0.91 -21.70
C ALA A 303 11.50 -2.28 -21.31
N ASN A 304 12.52 -2.26 -20.46
CA ASN A 304 13.24 -3.43 -19.98
C ASN A 304 12.70 -3.98 -18.65
N SER A 305 11.75 -3.31 -18.01
CA SER A 305 11.09 -3.84 -16.84
C SER A 305 10.17 -4.99 -17.23
N GLY A 306 10.11 -6.02 -16.40
CA GLY A 306 9.26 -7.18 -16.62
C GLY A 306 7.79 -6.78 -16.69
N GLY A 307 7.03 -7.55 -17.45
CA GLY A 307 5.58 -7.49 -17.45
C GLY A 307 5.07 -8.91 -17.32
N TYR A 308 3.95 -9.09 -16.66
CA TYR A 308 3.36 -10.41 -16.42
C TYR A 308 2.58 -10.94 -17.63
N GLU A 309 2.69 -10.36 -18.79
CA GLU A 309 1.96 -10.83 -19.93
C GLU A 309 2.67 -12.01 -20.61
N GLY A 310 2.24 -13.21 -20.28
CA GLY A 310 2.57 -14.39 -21.02
C GLY A 310 3.89 -15.06 -20.63
N GLU A 311 4.20 -16.08 -21.35
CA GLU A 311 5.08 -17.18 -21.02
C GLU A 311 6.57 -16.83 -20.81
N ASN A 312 6.98 -15.57 -20.99
CA ASN A 312 8.36 -15.16 -20.83
C ASN A 312 8.47 -13.77 -20.23
N TYR A 313 8.68 -13.74 -18.95
CA TYR A 313 8.96 -12.59 -18.12
C TYR A 313 9.99 -11.59 -18.69
N TYR A 314 10.94 -12.09 -19.46
CA TYR A 314 12.00 -11.29 -20.08
C TYR A 314 11.83 -11.08 -21.58
N THR A 315 10.81 -11.63 -22.20
CA THR A 315 10.62 -11.51 -23.66
C THR A 315 9.66 -10.39 -24.07
N ASN A 316 9.02 -9.71 -23.14
CA ASN A 316 8.11 -8.62 -23.44
C ASN A 316 8.83 -7.28 -23.71
N ALA A 317 10.13 -7.24 -23.61
CA ALA A 317 10.91 -6.16 -24.19
C ALA A 317 10.87 -6.18 -25.72
N THR A 318 9.68 -6.38 -26.27
CA THR A 318 9.42 -6.23 -27.72
C THR A 318 9.11 -4.80 -28.08
N ASP A 319 9.33 -3.89 -27.15
CA ASP A 319 9.29 -2.50 -27.49
C ASP A 319 10.43 -2.21 -28.48
N ASP A 320 10.09 -1.67 -29.62
CA ASP A 320 11.02 -1.36 -30.70
C ASP A 320 12.15 -0.40 -30.26
N LEU A 321 11.97 0.26 -29.10
CA LEU A 321 12.93 1.22 -28.57
C LEU A 321 14.14 0.55 -27.87
N TYR A 322 13.92 -0.58 -27.19
CA TYR A 322 14.99 -1.26 -26.42
C TYR A 322 14.86 -2.78 -26.53
N PRO A 323 15.08 -3.36 -27.72
CA PRO A 323 14.94 -4.79 -27.89
C PRO A 323 15.98 -5.54 -27.05
N MET A 324 15.53 -6.31 -26.07
CA MET A 324 16.36 -7.26 -25.34
C MET A 324 16.19 -8.65 -25.88
N THR A 325 17.31 -9.34 -26.12
CA THR A 325 17.31 -10.76 -26.46
C THR A 325 17.63 -11.55 -25.19
N VAL A 326 16.70 -12.36 -24.74
CA VAL A 326 16.93 -13.27 -23.61
C VAL A 326 17.20 -14.67 -24.16
N THR A 327 18.34 -15.21 -23.81
CA THR A 327 18.70 -16.58 -24.14
C THR A 327 18.86 -17.38 -22.84
N ASN A 328 18.12 -18.48 -22.71
CA ASN A 328 18.25 -19.45 -21.61
C ASN A 328 18.06 -18.86 -20.20
N GLY A 329 17.13 -17.95 -19.99
CA GLY A 329 16.83 -17.37 -18.68
C GLY A 329 17.86 -16.40 -18.13
N ASN A 330 18.88 -16.06 -18.89
CA ASN A 330 19.77 -14.96 -18.59
C ASN A 330 19.35 -13.73 -19.36
N VAL A 331 19.40 -12.58 -18.72
CA VAL A 331 19.25 -11.29 -19.40
C VAL A 331 20.25 -11.27 -20.55
N GLY A 332 19.75 -11.27 -21.78
CA GLY A 332 20.58 -11.34 -22.95
C GLY A 332 21.45 -10.09 -23.10
N ASP A 333 22.47 -10.27 -23.86
CA ASP A 333 23.35 -9.18 -24.29
C ASP A 333 22.48 -8.05 -24.85
N ASN A 334 22.44 -6.95 -24.15
CA ASN A 334 21.86 -5.72 -24.69
C ASN A 334 22.82 -5.21 -25.77
N THR A 335 22.64 -5.72 -27.00
CA THR A 335 23.53 -5.44 -28.11
C THR A 335 23.28 -4.07 -28.75
N THR A 336 22.23 -3.37 -28.31
CA THR A 336 22.01 -1.98 -28.71
C THR A 336 22.66 -1.06 -27.66
N PRO A 337 23.64 -0.26 -28.05
CA PRO A 337 24.13 0.75 -27.15
C PRO A 337 22.99 1.72 -26.81
N TYR A 338 22.86 2.05 -25.54
CA TYR A 338 22.00 3.13 -25.07
C TYR A 338 22.45 4.42 -25.76
N GLU A 339 21.67 4.88 -26.71
CA GLU A 339 21.80 6.23 -27.27
C GLU A 339 20.88 7.14 -26.45
N GLY A 340 21.43 7.67 -25.33
CA GLY A 340 20.77 8.63 -24.47
C GLY A 340 20.64 10.02 -25.05
#